data_7a4583f874494f84a0e7f9eb75e09a77
#
_entry.id   7a4583f874494f84a0e7f9eb75e09a77
#
_cell.length_a   1.000
_cell.length_b   1.000
_cell.length_c   1.000
_cell.angle_alpha   90.00
_cell.angle_beta   90.00
_cell.angle_gamma   90.00
#
_symmetry.space_group_name_H-M   'P 1'
#
loop_
_entity.id
_entity.type
_entity.pdbx_description
1 polymer ?
#
loop_
_entity_poly.entity_id
_entity_poly.type
_entity_poly.pdbx_seq_one_letter_code
_entity_poly.pdbx_strand_id
1 'polypeptide(L)'
;QSTVTVQNIGACSYYRYVPFSLGKGTLTKPENLNTDGVFGDGERSYVYSVTAATADEIMQVLTHLQLSEDPAVLQYRKAESGYRQFINHYYLQVPEEIKTMLQEQWDEIASRYGDANNLTQQQSQECALIFLSRCFPEEGTPEDMELPLETAEGTTFQYATVAAMTLRYFGIPARYAEGYVISQETAAGFDSGETMTVDSSCAKAWVEVYQDGIGW
;
A
#
# COMPACT_ATOMS: atom_id res chain seq x y z
N GLN A 1 22.23 -0.46 -5.54
CA GLN A 1 21.64 -1.76 -5.22
C GLN A 1 22.27 -2.27 -3.94
N SER A 2 21.45 -2.60 -2.96
CA SER A 2 21.87 -3.15 -1.67
C SER A 2 21.32 -4.56 -1.49
N THR A 3 22.00 -5.38 -0.70
CA THR A 3 21.51 -6.71 -0.34
C THR A 3 21.01 -6.67 1.10
N VAL A 4 19.81 -7.19 1.33
CA VAL A 4 19.20 -7.30 2.66
C VAL A 4 18.94 -8.77 2.96
N THR A 5 19.46 -9.24 4.09
CA THR A 5 19.13 -10.58 4.60
C THR A 5 18.09 -10.42 5.71
N VAL A 6 16.94 -11.06 5.55
CA VAL A 6 15.89 -11.11 6.56
C VAL A 6 15.92 -12.46 7.22
N GLN A 7 16.02 -12.51 8.54
CA GLN A 7 15.96 -13.73 9.35
C GLN A 7 14.76 -13.64 10.30
N ASN A 8 13.78 -14.52 10.10
CA ASN A 8 12.63 -14.63 10.97
C ASN A 8 12.97 -15.51 12.19
N ILE A 9 13.12 -14.90 13.36
CA ILE A 9 13.47 -15.58 14.60
C ILE A 9 12.27 -15.84 15.52
N GLY A 10 11.15 -15.13 15.35
CA GLY A 10 10.00 -15.23 16.25
C GLY A 10 8.65 -14.86 15.64
N ALA A 11 8.63 -14.27 14.44
CA ALA A 11 7.40 -13.91 13.77
C ALA A 11 6.73 -15.13 13.09
N CYS A 12 5.51 -14.94 12.57
CA CYS A 12 4.76 -15.99 11.89
C CYS A 12 5.55 -16.54 10.70
N SER A 13 5.76 -17.86 10.64
CA SER A 13 6.53 -18.50 9.57
C SER A 13 5.71 -18.79 8.30
N TYR A 14 4.40 -18.56 8.32
CA TYR A 14 3.56 -18.66 7.13
C TYR A 14 3.77 -17.51 6.14
N TYR A 15 4.37 -16.40 6.59
CA TYR A 15 4.62 -15.23 5.76
C TYR A 15 6.10 -15.05 5.48
N ARG A 16 6.42 -14.59 4.27
CA ARG A 16 7.71 -14.03 3.94
C ARG A 16 7.67 -12.53 4.18
N TYR A 17 8.64 -12.03 4.91
CA TYR A 17 8.81 -10.61 5.16
C TYR A 17 9.65 -10.02 4.05
N VAL A 18 8.99 -9.34 3.10
CA VAL A 18 9.59 -8.83 1.87
C VAL A 18 9.83 -7.34 2.03
N PRO A 19 11.06 -6.82 1.78
CA PRO A 19 11.30 -5.39 1.76
C PRO A 19 10.39 -4.68 0.75
N PHE A 20 9.88 -3.50 1.09
CA PHE A 20 8.96 -2.74 0.25
C PHE A 20 9.54 -2.44 -1.15
N SER A 21 10.84 -2.13 -1.22
CA SER A 21 11.53 -1.87 -2.48
C SER A 21 12.34 -3.08 -2.90
N LEU A 22 11.79 -3.92 -3.76
CA LEU A 22 12.52 -5.02 -4.36
C LEU A 22 13.23 -4.59 -5.62
N GLY A 23 14.52 -4.89 -5.71
CA GLY A 23 15.27 -4.72 -6.93
C GLY A 23 15.01 -5.85 -7.94
N LYS A 24 15.44 -5.63 -9.15
CA LYS A 24 15.27 -6.55 -10.28
C LYS A 24 15.95 -7.90 -10.00
N GLY A 25 15.21 -9.01 -10.17
CA GLY A 25 15.75 -10.36 -10.07
C GLY A 25 15.94 -10.91 -8.64
N THR A 26 15.18 -10.42 -7.68
CA THR A 26 15.43 -10.59 -6.26
C THR A 26 14.79 -11.77 -5.56
N LEU A 27 13.80 -12.40 -6.15
CA LEU A 27 13.14 -13.54 -5.53
C LEU A 27 13.81 -14.83 -5.97
N THR A 28 14.37 -15.55 -5.02
CA THR A 28 15.04 -16.83 -5.28
C THR A 28 14.08 -17.96 -5.66
N LYS A 29 12.79 -17.81 -5.31
CA LYS A 29 11.74 -18.78 -5.64
C LYS A 29 10.41 -18.06 -5.90
N PRO A 30 10.23 -17.38 -7.04
CA PRO A 30 9.00 -16.65 -7.36
C PRO A 30 7.78 -17.56 -7.45
N GLU A 31 7.96 -18.85 -7.73
CA GLU A 31 6.88 -19.83 -7.81
C GLU A 31 6.17 -20.08 -6.47
N ASN A 32 6.78 -19.70 -5.36
CA ASN A 32 6.21 -19.83 -4.02
C ASN A 32 5.50 -18.55 -3.54
N LEU A 33 5.41 -17.53 -4.39
CA LEU A 33 4.71 -16.29 -4.07
C LEU A 33 3.28 -16.35 -4.58
N ASN A 34 2.33 -16.10 -3.69
CA ASN A 34 0.96 -15.84 -4.09
C ASN A 34 0.82 -14.38 -4.52
N THR A 35 -0.04 -14.09 -5.50
CA THR A 35 -0.22 -12.76 -6.10
C THR A 35 -0.69 -11.70 -5.09
N ASP A 36 -1.42 -12.10 -4.05
CA ASP A 36 -2.01 -11.16 -3.07
C ASP A 36 -1.47 -11.31 -1.66
N GLY A 37 -0.49 -12.15 -1.47
CA GLY A 37 0.15 -12.35 -0.19
C GLY A 37 1.48 -13.04 -0.38
N VAL A 38 2.41 -12.74 0.47
CA VAL A 38 3.70 -13.39 0.49
C VAL A 38 3.62 -14.56 1.46
N PHE A 39 3.18 -15.72 0.97
CA PHE A 39 3.19 -16.94 1.76
C PHE A 39 4.55 -17.62 1.64
N GLY A 40 5.13 -17.90 2.79
CA GLY A 40 6.37 -18.64 2.88
C GLY A 40 6.16 -20.15 2.75
N ASP A 41 7.23 -20.84 2.44
CA ASP A 41 7.33 -22.32 2.46
C ASP A 41 7.85 -22.86 3.80
N GLY A 42 7.85 -22.03 4.85
CA GLY A 42 8.40 -22.32 6.17
C GLY A 42 9.87 -21.93 6.30
N GLU A 43 10.53 -21.45 5.25
CA GLU A 43 11.85 -20.88 5.35
C GLU A 43 11.87 -19.67 6.29
N ARG A 44 12.95 -19.52 7.04
CA ARG A 44 13.10 -18.44 8.02
C ARG A 44 14.25 -17.48 7.69
N SER A 45 14.93 -17.69 6.57
CA SER A 45 16.01 -16.82 6.14
C SER A 45 15.91 -16.55 4.65
N TYR A 46 15.89 -15.28 4.29
CA TYR A 46 15.72 -14.82 2.90
C TYR A 46 16.76 -13.77 2.57
N VAL A 47 17.22 -13.77 1.32
CA VAL A 47 18.13 -12.75 0.82
C VAL A 47 17.46 -11.98 -0.33
N TYR A 48 17.42 -10.68 -0.22
CA TYR A 48 16.82 -9.79 -1.22
C TYR A 48 17.83 -8.78 -1.74
N SER A 49 17.75 -8.47 -3.02
CA SER A 49 18.36 -7.25 -3.55
C SER A 49 17.32 -6.12 -3.50
N VAL A 50 17.72 -4.98 -2.99
CA VAL A 50 16.85 -3.82 -2.81
C VAL A 50 17.41 -2.66 -3.62
N THR A 51 16.55 -1.98 -4.35
CA THR A 51 16.92 -0.77 -5.10
C THR A 51 15.89 0.30 -4.80
N ALA A 52 16.31 1.39 -4.18
CA ALA A 52 15.47 2.56 -4.07
C ALA A 52 15.33 3.23 -5.44
N ALA A 53 14.11 3.47 -5.90
CA ALA A 53 13.82 4.22 -7.10
C ALA A 53 13.41 5.65 -6.73
N THR A 54 13.94 6.62 -7.46
CA THR A 54 13.50 8.01 -7.34
C THR A 54 12.20 8.24 -8.10
N ALA A 55 11.47 9.32 -7.78
CA ALA A 55 10.25 9.69 -8.51
C ALA A 55 10.51 9.87 -10.02
N ASP A 56 11.66 10.44 -10.39
CA ASP A 56 12.05 10.63 -11.78
C ASP A 56 12.29 9.30 -12.50
N GLU A 57 12.93 8.34 -11.84
CA GLU A 57 13.15 7.00 -12.40
C GLU A 57 11.82 6.27 -12.60
N ILE A 58 10.88 6.40 -11.68
CA ILE A 58 9.54 5.84 -11.80
C ILE A 58 8.80 6.47 -12.98
N MET A 59 8.85 7.80 -13.14
CA MET A 59 8.22 8.50 -14.26
C MET A 59 8.84 8.11 -15.62
N GLN A 60 10.14 7.90 -15.68
CA GLN A 60 10.82 7.40 -16.88
C GLN A 60 10.36 6.00 -17.25
N VAL A 61 10.24 5.10 -16.27
CA VAL A 61 9.72 3.75 -16.47
C VAL A 61 8.28 3.79 -17.00
N LEU A 62 7.41 4.60 -16.40
CA LEU A 62 6.03 4.78 -16.86
C LEU A 62 5.94 5.25 -18.30
N THR A 63 6.73 6.28 -18.65
CA THR A 63 6.78 6.81 -20.01
C THR A 63 7.25 5.72 -20.98
N HIS A 64 8.29 4.97 -20.63
CA HIS A 64 8.77 3.87 -21.43
C HIS A 64 7.69 2.78 -21.63
N LEU A 65 7.02 2.38 -20.56
CA LEU A 65 5.94 1.38 -20.60
C LEU A 65 4.77 1.83 -21.48
N GLN A 66 4.45 3.12 -21.51
CA GLN A 66 3.36 3.66 -22.31
C GLN A 66 3.69 3.76 -23.83
N LEU A 67 4.91 4.14 -24.16
CA LEU A 67 5.31 4.50 -25.52
C LEU A 67 6.08 3.40 -26.25
N SER A 68 6.60 2.40 -25.55
CA SER A 68 7.43 1.36 -26.15
C SER A 68 6.60 0.37 -26.99
N GLU A 69 7.14 0.03 -28.14
CA GLU A 69 6.66 -1.05 -29.01
C GLU A 69 7.47 -2.35 -28.85
N ASP A 70 8.36 -2.40 -27.88
CA ASP A 70 9.12 -3.62 -27.57
C ASP A 70 8.17 -4.78 -27.24
N PRO A 71 8.33 -5.96 -27.87
CA PRO A 71 7.47 -7.11 -27.62
C PRO A 71 7.35 -7.51 -26.16
N ALA A 72 8.42 -7.39 -25.38
CA ALA A 72 8.41 -7.70 -23.94
C ALA A 72 7.55 -6.70 -23.17
N VAL A 73 7.63 -5.41 -23.53
CA VAL A 73 6.79 -4.35 -22.93
C VAL A 73 5.34 -4.52 -23.31
N LEU A 74 5.05 -4.88 -24.56
CA LEU A 74 3.68 -5.16 -24.99
C LEU A 74 3.07 -6.37 -24.26
N GLN A 75 3.88 -7.41 -24.03
CA GLN A 75 3.46 -8.57 -23.25
C GLN A 75 3.18 -8.19 -21.79
N TYR A 76 4.04 -7.38 -21.19
CA TYR A 76 3.85 -6.85 -19.84
C TYR A 76 2.55 -6.05 -19.73
N ARG A 77 2.31 -5.11 -20.65
CA ARG A 77 1.09 -4.29 -20.68
C ARG A 77 -0.18 -5.13 -20.80
N LYS A 78 -0.13 -6.22 -21.59
CA LYS A 78 -1.25 -7.15 -21.70
C LYS A 78 -1.50 -7.89 -20.38
N ALA A 79 -0.46 -8.39 -19.74
CA ALA A 79 -0.55 -9.07 -18.46
C ALA A 79 -1.03 -8.11 -17.35
N GLU A 80 -0.47 -6.91 -17.29
CA GLU A 80 -0.87 -5.85 -16.34
C GLU A 80 -2.34 -5.46 -16.54
N SER A 81 -2.80 -5.31 -17.76
CA SER A 81 -4.21 -5.01 -18.05
C SER A 81 -5.17 -6.10 -17.53
N GLY A 82 -4.80 -7.36 -17.63
CA GLY A 82 -5.56 -8.47 -17.00
C GLY A 82 -5.54 -8.40 -15.47
N TYR A 83 -4.38 -8.13 -14.90
CA TYR A 83 -4.24 -7.96 -13.44
C TYR A 83 -5.02 -6.76 -12.93
N ARG A 84 -5.01 -5.63 -13.64
CA ARG A 84 -5.79 -4.44 -13.32
C ARG A 84 -7.31 -4.70 -13.30
N GLN A 85 -7.82 -5.56 -14.18
CA GLN A 85 -9.23 -5.98 -14.14
C GLN A 85 -9.54 -6.74 -12.85
N PHE A 86 -8.65 -7.63 -12.41
CA PHE A 86 -8.74 -8.32 -11.13
C PHE A 86 -8.69 -7.31 -9.97
N ILE A 87 -7.76 -6.36 -10.00
CA ILE A 87 -7.62 -5.32 -8.98
C ILE A 87 -8.91 -4.49 -8.87
N ASN A 88 -9.44 -3.99 -9.98
CA ASN A 88 -10.67 -3.21 -9.98
C ASN A 88 -11.89 -4.00 -9.50
N HIS A 89 -11.89 -5.32 -9.73
CA HIS A 89 -12.98 -6.16 -9.23
C HIS A 89 -12.94 -6.38 -7.72
N TYR A 90 -11.77 -6.61 -7.15
CA TYR A 90 -11.64 -6.99 -5.73
C TYR A 90 -11.28 -5.82 -4.80
N TYR A 91 -10.48 -4.88 -5.26
CA TYR A 91 -9.91 -3.83 -4.42
C TYR A 91 -10.64 -2.48 -4.51
N LEU A 92 -11.82 -2.48 -5.11
CA LEU A 92 -12.81 -1.39 -5.03
C LEU A 92 -14.01 -1.76 -4.16
N GLN A 93 -14.06 -2.98 -3.63
CA GLN A 93 -15.17 -3.41 -2.79
C GLN A 93 -15.08 -2.80 -1.39
N VAL A 94 -16.19 -2.24 -0.94
CA VAL A 94 -16.37 -1.77 0.44
C VAL A 94 -17.45 -2.64 1.08
N PRO A 95 -17.18 -3.29 2.24
CA PRO A 95 -18.19 -4.03 2.97
C PRO A 95 -19.40 -3.15 3.31
N GLU A 96 -20.59 -3.72 3.22
CA GLU A 96 -21.85 -2.97 3.39
C GLU A 96 -21.97 -2.33 4.78
N GLU A 97 -21.45 -2.99 5.80
CA GLU A 97 -21.43 -2.47 7.17
C GLU A 97 -20.61 -1.19 7.28
N ILE A 98 -19.42 -1.17 6.66
CA ILE A 98 -18.53 0.00 6.63
C ILE A 98 -19.17 1.12 5.80
N LYS A 99 -19.74 0.76 4.65
CA LYS A 99 -20.43 1.72 3.79
C LYS A 99 -21.58 2.39 4.53
N THR A 100 -22.43 1.62 5.20
CA THR A 100 -23.55 2.16 5.99
C THR A 100 -23.08 3.12 7.07
N MET A 101 -21.93 2.86 7.67
CA MET A 101 -21.35 3.68 8.74
C MET A 101 -20.79 5.02 8.24
N LEU A 102 -20.14 5.05 7.08
CA LEU A 102 -19.33 6.17 6.62
C LEU A 102 -19.89 6.89 5.40
N GLN A 103 -20.90 6.33 4.74
CA GLN A 103 -21.42 6.87 3.46
C GLN A 103 -21.89 8.31 3.57
N GLU A 104 -22.56 8.69 4.65
CA GLU A 104 -23.08 10.04 4.82
C GLU A 104 -21.94 11.09 4.80
N GLN A 105 -20.84 10.79 5.50
CA GLN A 105 -19.69 11.69 5.55
C GLN A 105 -18.94 11.72 4.19
N TRP A 106 -18.83 10.59 3.52
CA TRP A 106 -18.23 10.52 2.20
C TRP A 106 -19.05 11.27 1.15
N ASP A 107 -20.38 11.11 1.17
CA ASP A 107 -21.31 11.81 0.25
C ASP A 107 -21.34 13.31 0.52
N GLU A 108 -21.27 13.75 1.77
CA GLU A 108 -21.13 15.17 2.12
C GLU A 108 -19.89 15.79 1.44
N ILE A 109 -18.76 15.10 1.49
CA ILE A 109 -17.54 15.57 0.86
C ILE A 109 -17.67 15.58 -0.66
N ALA A 110 -18.19 14.50 -1.24
CA ALA A 110 -18.39 14.36 -2.69
C ALA A 110 -19.33 15.45 -3.24
N SER A 111 -20.35 15.84 -2.48
CA SER A 111 -21.34 16.86 -2.88
C SER A 111 -20.72 18.23 -3.20
N ARG A 112 -19.51 18.51 -2.74
CA ARG A 112 -18.75 19.73 -3.07
C ARG A 112 -18.42 19.85 -4.55
N TYR A 113 -18.37 18.71 -5.25
CA TYR A 113 -18.09 18.63 -6.68
C TYR A 113 -19.36 18.39 -7.53
N GLY A 114 -20.56 18.41 -6.90
CA GLY A 114 -21.84 18.22 -7.56
C GLY A 114 -22.35 16.79 -7.46
N ASP A 115 -22.30 16.03 -8.56
CA ASP A 115 -22.80 14.65 -8.56
C ASP A 115 -21.71 13.67 -8.10
N ALA A 116 -21.93 13.11 -6.92
CA ALA A 116 -21.01 12.11 -6.31
C ALA A 116 -20.75 10.87 -7.18
N ASN A 117 -21.65 10.55 -8.13
CA ASN A 117 -21.50 9.42 -9.02
C ASN A 117 -20.65 9.73 -10.27
N ASN A 118 -20.30 10.99 -10.49
CA ASN A 118 -19.59 11.43 -11.68
C ASN A 118 -18.30 12.20 -11.37
N LEU A 119 -17.60 11.81 -10.32
CA LEU A 119 -16.33 12.43 -9.95
C LEU A 119 -15.25 12.07 -10.99
N THR A 120 -14.44 13.04 -11.36
CA THR A 120 -13.19 12.77 -12.07
C THR A 120 -12.19 12.07 -11.14
N GLN A 121 -11.17 11.42 -11.70
CA GLN A 121 -10.13 10.78 -10.90
C GLN A 121 -9.47 11.75 -9.91
N GLN A 122 -9.20 12.98 -10.33
CA GLN A 122 -8.63 14.01 -9.46
C GLN A 122 -9.60 14.36 -8.32
N GLN A 123 -10.88 14.58 -8.62
CA GLN A 123 -11.90 14.86 -7.60
C GLN A 123 -12.06 13.71 -6.62
N SER A 124 -12.03 12.46 -7.08
CA SER A 124 -12.02 11.26 -6.23
C SER A 124 -10.85 11.25 -5.25
N GLN A 125 -9.64 11.57 -5.74
CA GLN A 125 -8.44 11.67 -4.91
C GLN A 125 -8.57 12.80 -3.88
N GLU A 126 -9.05 13.96 -4.29
CA GLU A 126 -9.28 15.11 -3.40
C GLU A 126 -10.32 14.78 -2.32
N CYS A 127 -11.42 14.12 -2.66
CA CYS A 127 -12.44 13.68 -1.70
C CYS A 127 -11.83 12.72 -0.65
N ALA A 128 -11.07 11.72 -1.10
CA ALA A 128 -10.42 10.78 -0.20
C ALA A 128 -9.44 11.49 0.75
N LEU A 129 -8.61 12.39 0.22
CA LEU A 129 -7.65 13.16 1.01
C LEU A 129 -8.34 14.08 2.02
N ILE A 130 -9.44 14.75 1.63
CA ILE A 130 -10.22 15.60 2.54
C ILE A 130 -10.77 14.77 3.70
N PHE A 131 -11.37 13.61 3.43
CA PHE A 131 -11.87 12.73 4.48
C PHE A 131 -10.75 12.25 5.40
N LEU A 132 -9.65 11.75 4.82
CA LEU A 132 -8.52 11.23 5.60
C LEU A 132 -7.86 12.33 6.44
N SER A 133 -7.74 13.56 5.93
CA SER A 133 -7.20 14.69 6.71
C SER A 133 -8.07 15.06 7.91
N ARG A 134 -9.38 14.86 7.83
CA ARG A 134 -10.28 15.03 8.98
C ARG A 134 -10.12 13.91 10.01
N CYS A 135 -9.87 12.68 9.55
CA CYS A 135 -9.65 11.53 10.42
C CYS A 135 -8.25 11.51 11.06
N PHE A 136 -7.23 12.09 10.37
CA PHE A 136 -5.81 11.99 10.73
C PHE A 136 -5.15 13.37 10.66
N PRO A 137 -5.51 14.31 11.53
CA PRO A 137 -4.87 15.62 11.53
C PRO A 137 -3.36 15.47 11.82
N GLU A 138 -2.55 16.19 11.05
CA GLU A 138 -1.08 16.18 11.20
C GLU A 138 -0.64 16.76 12.55
N GLU A 139 -1.43 17.67 13.12
CA GLU A 139 -1.21 18.31 14.41
C GLU A 139 -2.51 18.30 15.21
N GLY A 140 -2.50 17.62 16.31
CA GLY A 140 -3.63 17.57 17.25
C GLY A 140 -3.46 16.43 18.25
N THR A 141 -4.06 16.59 19.41
CA THR A 141 -4.22 15.48 20.34
C THR A 141 -5.33 14.57 19.83
N PRO A 142 -5.38 13.29 20.23
CA PRO A 142 -6.51 12.41 19.89
C PRO A 142 -7.88 13.00 20.26
N GLU A 143 -7.91 13.92 21.22
CA GLU A 143 -9.10 14.64 21.67
C GLU A 143 -9.63 15.66 20.64
N ASP A 144 -8.76 16.13 19.73
CA ASP A 144 -9.14 17.09 18.66
C ASP A 144 -9.64 16.38 17.39
N MET A 145 -9.65 15.06 17.39
CA MET A 145 -10.05 14.27 16.23
C MET A 145 -11.52 13.92 16.31
N GLU A 146 -12.37 14.65 15.59
CA GLU A 146 -13.71 14.18 15.23
C GLU A 146 -13.59 13.02 14.22
N LEU A 147 -13.20 11.85 14.70
CA LEU A 147 -13.30 10.65 13.87
C LEU A 147 -14.78 10.37 13.61
N PRO A 148 -15.14 10.02 12.37
CA PRO A 148 -16.49 9.54 12.07
C PRO A 148 -16.77 8.16 12.70
N LEU A 149 -15.83 7.60 13.42
CA LEU A 149 -15.93 6.42 14.27
C LEU A 149 -16.07 6.88 15.72
N GLU A 150 -16.85 6.18 16.50
CA GLU A 150 -17.27 6.55 17.88
C GLU A 150 -16.09 6.75 18.87
N THR A 151 -14.86 6.47 18.48
CA THR A 151 -13.67 6.65 19.30
C THR A 151 -12.59 7.41 18.53
N ALA A 152 -12.13 8.53 19.09
CA ALA A 152 -11.00 9.30 18.58
C ALA A 152 -9.64 8.57 18.74
N GLU A 153 -9.61 7.45 19.44
CA GLU A 153 -8.42 6.62 19.65
C GLU A 153 -8.44 5.42 18.71
N GLY A 154 -7.45 5.33 17.85
CA GLY A 154 -7.28 4.22 16.93
C GLY A 154 -5.83 3.75 16.85
N THR A 155 -5.67 2.48 16.53
CA THR A 155 -4.38 1.91 16.17
C THR A 155 -4.07 2.16 14.70
N THR A 156 -2.81 2.05 14.28
CA THR A 156 -2.42 2.12 12.86
C THR A 156 -3.21 1.12 12.00
N PHE A 157 -3.63 0.00 12.56
CA PHE A 157 -4.46 -1.03 11.92
C PHE A 157 -5.87 -0.52 11.59
N GLN A 158 -6.51 0.15 12.54
CA GLN A 158 -7.84 0.75 12.33
C GLN A 158 -7.78 1.87 11.31
N TYR A 159 -6.79 2.74 11.43
CA TYR A 159 -6.58 3.84 10.50
C TYR A 159 -6.31 3.37 9.06
N ALA A 160 -5.45 2.37 8.87
CA ALA A 160 -5.18 1.80 7.57
C ALA A 160 -6.43 1.14 6.96
N THR A 161 -7.27 0.53 7.79
CA THR A 161 -8.56 -0.03 7.36
C THR A 161 -9.50 1.05 6.84
N VAL A 162 -9.70 2.12 7.61
CA VAL A 162 -10.56 3.25 7.22
C VAL A 162 -10.02 3.92 5.95
N ALA A 163 -8.70 4.11 5.84
CA ALA A 163 -8.08 4.68 4.66
C ALA A 163 -8.30 3.81 3.41
N ALA A 164 -8.12 2.49 3.52
CA ALA A 164 -8.37 1.58 2.41
C ALA A 164 -9.84 1.62 1.95
N MET A 165 -10.80 1.62 2.90
CA MET A 165 -12.22 1.67 2.58
C MET A 165 -12.63 3.00 1.95
N THR A 166 -12.10 4.11 2.45
CA THR A 166 -12.34 5.45 1.88
C THR A 166 -11.84 5.56 0.43
N LEU A 167 -10.61 5.13 0.18
CA LEU A 167 -10.05 5.12 -1.17
C LEU A 167 -10.89 4.27 -2.12
N ARG A 168 -11.29 3.08 -1.69
CA ARG A 168 -12.16 2.18 -2.48
C ARG A 168 -13.52 2.81 -2.78
N TYR A 169 -14.13 3.47 -1.81
CA TYR A 169 -15.40 4.16 -2.00
C TYR A 169 -15.31 5.23 -3.09
N PHE A 170 -14.23 5.97 -3.13
CA PHE A 170 -13.96 6.97 -4.16
C PHE A 170 -13.36 6.39 -5.47
N GLY A 171 -13.42 5.07 -5.66
CA GLY A 171 -13.02 4.42 -6.92
C GLY A 171 -11.51 4.29 -7.09
N ILE A 172 -10.74 4.40 -6.03
CA ILE A 172 -9.29 4.22 -6.03
C ILE A 172 -8.96 2.83 -5.47
N PRO A 173 -8.43 1.90 -6.28
CA PRO A 173 -8.10 0.57 -5.81
C PRO A 173 -7.04 0.62 -4.71
N ALA A 174 -7.40 0.12 -3.53
CA ALA A 174 -6.56 0.18 -2.36
C ALA A 174 -6.55 -1.14 -1.59
N ARG A 175 -5.41 -1.46 -0.99
CA ARG A 175 -5.29 -2.61 -0.09
C ARG A 175 -4.70 -2.21 1.25
N TYR A 176 -5.15 -2.91 2.26
CA TYR A 176 -4.56 -2.88 3.58
C TYR A 176 -3.30 -3.74 3.58
N ALA A 177 -2.23 -3.26 4.17
CA ALA A 177 -0.97 -3.96 4.32
C ALA A 177 -0.48 -3.89 5.76
N GLU A 178 0.17 -4.95 6.21
CA GLU A 178 0.83 -5.04 7.50
C GLU A 178 2.31 -5.40 7.34
N GLY A 179 3.12 -4.91 8.25
CA GLY A 179 4.53 -5.26 8.27
C GLY A 179 5.29 -4.54 9.38
N TYR A 180 6.57 -4.46 9.20
CA TYR A 180 7.47 -3.79 10.13
C TYR A 180 8.05 -2.55 9.46
N VAL A 181 7.92 -1.41 10.12
CA VAL A 181 8.46 -0.13 9.64
C VAL A 181 9.67 0.24 10.49
N ILE A 182 10.81 0.37 9.83
CA ILE A 182 12.05 0.84 10.44
C ILE A 182 12.22 2.30 10.08
N SER A 183 12.29 3.18 11.08
CA SER A 183 12.49 4.60 10.84
C SER A 183 13.86 4.87 10.20
N GLN A 184 13.96 5.95 9.44
CA GLN A 184 15.24 6.37 8.86
C GLN A 184 16.29 6.65 9.94
N GLU A 185 15.88 7.22 11.08
CA GLU A 185 16.75 7.48 12.22
C GLU A 185 17.31 6.18 12.81
N THR A 186 16.44 5.18 13.01
CA THR A 186 16.86 3.85 13.48
C THR A 186 17.82 3.19 12.50
N ALA A 187 17.48 3.21 11.20
CA ALA A 187 18.31 2.60 10.16
C ALA A 187 19.69 3.27 10.02
N ALA A 188 19.77 4.59 10.21
CA ALA A 188 21.02 5.35 10.14
C ALA A 188 21.99 5.04 11.29
N GLY A 189 21.52 4.40 12.36
CA GLY A 189 22.36 3.94 13.47
C GLY A 189 23.14 2.65 13.20
N PHE A 190 22.96 2.03 12.02
CA PHE A 190 23.59 0.76 11.67
C PHE A 190 24.47 0.91 10.42
N ASP A 191 25.66 0.34 10.48
CA ASP A 191 26.57 0.26 9.37
C ASP A 191 26.25 -0.92 8.42
N SER A 192 26.78 -0.85 7.21
CA SER A 192 26.62 -1.94 6.22
C SER A 192 27.23 -3.25 6.74
N GLY A 193 26.42 -4.30 6.79
CA GLY A 193 26.81 -5.61 7.29
C GLY A 193 26.45 -5.87 8.75
N GLU A 194 25.94 -4.87 9.45
CA GLU A 194 25.42 -5.05 10.80
C GLU A 194 24.01 -5.66 10.82
N THR A 195 23.69 -6.31 11.93
CA THR A 195 22.37 -6.93 12.13
C THR A 195 21.52 -6.06 13.05
N MET A 196 20.35 -5.70 12.55
CA MET A 196 19.35 -5.00 13.34
C MET A 196 18.24 -5.97 13.75
N THR A 197 17.87 -5.95 15.01
CA THR A 197 16.70 -6.70 15.50
C THR A 197 15.45 -5.82 15.37
N VAL A 198 14.43 -6.37 14.69
CA VAL A 198 13.13 -5.73 14.50
C VAL A 198 12.11 -6.50 15.33
N ASP A 199 11.45 -5.84 16.25
CA ASP A 199 10.46 -6.44 17.14
C ASP A 199 9.04 -5.91 16.89
N SER A 200 8.10 -6.32 17.73
CA SER A 200 6.69 -5.96 17.59
C SER A 200 6.40 -4.45 17.72
N SER A 201 7.30 -3.66 18.30
CA SER A 201 7.13 -2.20 18.40
C SER A 201 7.22 -1.52 17.03
N CYS A 202 7.91 -2.19 16.08
CA CYS A 202 8.01 -1.76 14.68
C CYS A 202 6.81 -2.20 13.83
N ALA A 203 5.89 -3.03 14.38
CA ALA A 203 4.72 -3.49 13.65
C ALA A 203 3.77 -2.34 13.36
N LYS A 204 3.40 -2.17 12.11
CA LYS A 204 2.52 -1.11 11.60
C LYS A 204 1.61 -1.68 10.52
N ALA A 205 0.51 -0.96 10.30
CA ALA A 205 -0.31 -1.14 9.12
C ALA A 205 -0.33 0.16 8.31
N TRP A 206 -0.50 0.02 7.01
CA TRP A 206 -0.64 1.14 6.07
C TRP A 206 -1.57 0.76 4.93
N VAL A 207 -1.87 1.72 4.08
CA VAL A 207 -2.63 1.49 2.86
C VAL A 207 -1.70 1.57 1.66
N GLU A 208 -1.91 0.68 0.69
CA GLU A 208 -1.26 0.74 -0.61
C GLU A 208 -2.31 0.99 -1.69
N VAL A 209 -1.97 1.83 -2.66
CA VAL A 209 -2.82 2.19 -3.79
C VAL A 209 -2.25 1.56 -5.05
N TYR A 210 -3.12 0.95 -5.86
CA TYR A 210 -2.71 0.44 -7.15
C TYR A 210 -2.60 1.56 -8.18
N GLN A 211 -1.45 1.65 -8.82
CA GLN A 211 -1.20 2.59 -9.91
C GLN A 211 -1.08 1.84 -11.24
N ASP A 212 -1.91 2.20 -12.19
CA ASP A 212 -1.95 1.62 -13.52
C ASP A 212 -0.57 1.61 -14.19
N GLY A 213 -0.14 0.44 -14.65
CA GLY A 213 1.15 0.25 -15.30
C GLY A 213 2.36 0.09 -14.37
N ILE A 214 2.21 0.40 -13.07
CA ILE A 214 3.28 0.23 -12.06
C ILE A 214 2.97 -0.95 -11.13
N GLY A 215 1.75 -1.01 -10.60
CA GLY A 215 1.36 -1.94 -9.55
C GLY A 215 1.06 -1.26 -8.22
N TRP A 216 1.29 -1.98 -7.15
CA TRP A 216 1.09 -1.52 -5.78
C TRP A 216 2.25 -0.67 -5.28
#